data_70aee99803955f7335010a8a5657a0fe
#
_entry.id   70aee99803955f7335010a8a5657a0fe
#
_cell.length_a   1.000
_cell.length_b   1.000
_cell.length_c   1.000
_cell.angle_alpha   90.00
_cell.angle_beta   90.00
_cell.angle_gamma   90.00
#
_symmetry.space_group_name_H-M   'P 1'
#
loop_
_entity.id
_entity.type
_entity.pdbx_description
1 polymer ?
#
loop_
_entity_poly.entity_id
_entity_poly.type
_entity_poly.pdbx_seq_one_letter_code
_entity_poly.pdbx_strand_id
1 'polypeptide(L)'
;MDVSVGDVAPDFTLFGVPEGEYQLKAYRGHPVVLVFYPEDHTPVCTAQLRSYSTSLMEFNSFGAKVFGISAQGAQSHALFAEKNQITFPLLCDEEKEVAELYGVLGPLGFYRRSVFVLDGEGEVVYAKRTRAGLTFQPTEELLDALRSVS
;
A
#
# COMPACT_ATOMS: atom_id res chain seq x y z
N MET A 1 -17.47 4.70 5.07
CA MET A 1 -17.41 3.47 5.87
C MET A 1 -16.02 2.87 5.71
N ASP A 2 -15.39 2.52 6.82
CA ASP A 2 -14.01 2.03 6.77
C ASP A 2 -13.94 0.57 6.31
N VAL A 3 -12.98 0.28 5.46
CA VAL A 3 -12.71 -1.10 5.02
C VAL A 3 -12.05 -1.85 6.17
N SER A 4 -12.53 -3.04 6.46
CA SER A 4 -12.02 -3.87 7.54
C SER A 4 -11.89 -5.34 7.13
N VAL A 5 -11.26 -6.13 7.98
CA VAL A 5 -11.08 -7.57 7.73
C VAL A 5 -12.44 -8.22 7.49
N GLY A 6 -12.52 -9.03 6.43
CA GLY A 6 -13.75 -9.68 6.01
C GLY A 6 -14.47 -8.96 4.88
N ASP A 7 -14.17 -7.69 4.63
CA ASP A 7 -14.76 -6.94 3.55
C ASP A 7 -14.05 -7.25 2.23
N VAL A 8 -14.79 -7.16 1.12
CA VAL A 8 -14.16 -7.13 -0.19
C VAL A 8 -13.62 -5.71 -0.41
N ALA A 9 -12.33 -5.61 -0.70
CA ALA A 9 -11.70 -4.30 -0.87
C ALA A 9 -12.31 -3.58 -2.08
N PRO A 10 -12.71 -2.29 -1.91
CA PRO A 10 -13.24 -1.52 -3.02
C PRO A 10 -12.24 -1.40 -4.17
N ASP A 11 -12.73 -1.57 -5.40
CA ASP A 11 -11.90 -1.43 -6.59
C ASP A 11 -11.52 0.04 -6.80
N PHE A 12 -10.39 0.26 -7.43
CA PHE A 12 -9.94 1.59 -7.83
C PHE A 12 -9.01 1.49 -9.02
N THR A 13 -8.84 2.62 -9.72
CA THR A 13 -7.85 2.76 -10.77
C THR A 13 -7.07 4.03 -10.50
N LEU A 14 -5.76 3.91 -10.39
CA LEU A 14 -4.88 5.05 -10.15
C LEU A 14 -3.72 5.01 -11.15
N PHE A 15 -3.29 6.21 -11.56
CA PHE A 15 -2.04 6.35 -12.27
C PHE A 15 -0.88 6.15 -11.29
N GLY A 16 0.22 5.60 -11.75
CA GLY A 16 1.36 5.36 -10.87
C GLY A 16 2.67 5.26 -11.61
N VAL A 17 3.72 4.96 -10.84
CA VAL A 17 5.06 4.74 -11.39
C VAL A 17 5.50 3.31 -11.00
N PRO A 18 6.11 2.54 -11.87
CA PRO A 18 6.38 2.80 -13.31
C PRO A 18 5.12 3.24 -14.07
N GLU A 19 5.32 4.12 -15.05
CA GLU A 19 4.23 4.79 -15.74
C GLU A 19 3.14 3.84 -16.22
N GLY A 20 1.89 4.12 -15.83
CA GLY A 20 0.73 3.35 -16.26
C GLY A 20 -0.44 3.51 -15.32
N GLU A 21 -1.57 2.95 -15.74
CA GLU A 21 -2.74 2.87 -14.89
C GLU A 21 -2.76 1.53 -14.17
N TYR A 22 -3.10 1.55 -12.88
CA TYR A 22 -3.15 0.36 -12.05
C TYR A 22 -4.57 0.22 -11.50
N GLN A 23 -5.24 -0.85 -11.89
CA GLN A 23 -6.57 -1.16 -11.38
C GLN A 23 -6.47 -2.35 -10.43
N LEU A 24 -6.97 -2.19 -9.21
CA LEU A 24 -6.90 -3.24 -8.20
C LEU A 24 -7.49 -4.56 -8.69
N LYS A 25 -8.65 -4.50 -9.32
CA LYS A 25 -9.37 -5.69 -9.78
C LYS A 25 -8.57 -6.50 -10.81
N ALA A 26 -7.65 -5.87 -11.54
CA ALA A 26 -6.81 -6.58 -12.51
C ALA A 26 -5.86 -7.59 -11.86
N TYR A 27 -5.65 -7.48 -10.55
CA TYR A 27 -4.74 -8.36 -9.82
C TYR A 27 -5.46 -9.49 -9.09
N ARG A 28 -6.73 -9.71 -9.37
CA ARG A 28 -7.46 -10.88 -8.83
C ARG A 28 -6.74 -12.15 -9.22
N GLY A 29 -6.67 -13.10 -8.31
CA GLY A 29 -5.86 -14.30 -8.44
C GLY A 29 -4.52 -14.21 -7.73
N HIS A 30 -4.18 -13.02 -7.23
CA HIS A 30 -2.96 -12.79 -6.46
C HIS A 30 -3.28 -12.10 -5.15
N PRO A 31 -2.61 -12.44 -4.05
CA PRO A 31 -2.68 -11.60 -2.85
C PRO A 31 -2.12 -10.22 -3.17
N VAL A 32 -2.64 -9.19 -2.51
CA VAL A 32 -2.22 -7.81 -2.71
C VAL A 32 -1.93 -7.17 -1.37
N VAL A 33 -0.81 -6.45 -1.27
CA VAL A 33 -0.47 -5.63 -0.11
C VAL A 33 -0.60 -4.17 -0.52
N LEU A 34 -1.49 -3.43 0.14
CA LEU A 34 -1.70 -2.01 -0.10
C LEU A 34 -1.09 -1.23 1.06
N VAL A 35 -0.12 -0.37 0.76
CA VAL A 35 0.59 0.41 1.76
C VAL A 35 0.22 1.88 1.56
N PHE A 36 -0.67 2.40 2.41
CA PHE A 36 -1.01 3.83 2.42
C PHE A 36 -0.04 4.56 3.33
N TYR A 37 0.66 5.55 2.82
CA TYR A 37 1.64 6.30 3.60
C TYR A 37 1.46 7.80 3.39
N PRO A 38 1.80 8.62 4.41
CA PRO A 38 1.50 10.05 4.37
C PRO A 38 2.20 10.81 3.27
N GLU A 39 3.51 10.61 3.04
CA GLU A 39 4.24 11.50 2.15
C GLU A 39 5.58 10.91 1.73
N ASP A 40 5.93 11.10 0.44
CA ASP A 40 7.26 10.76 -0.08
C ASP A 40 8.33 11.58 0.64
N HIS A 41 9.54 11.06 0.65
CA HIS A 41 10.74 11.77 1.16
C HIS A 41 10.73 12.09 2.65
N THR A 42 9.82 11.50 3.43
CA THR A 42 9.86 11.65 4.89
C THR A 42 10.60 10.46 5.51
N PRO A 43 11.27 10.64 6.68
CA PRO A 43 12.11 9.57 7.24
C PRO A 43 11.39 8.26 7.51
N VAL A 44 10.22 8.30 8.13
CA VAL A 44 9.50 7.07 8.48
C VAL A 44 8.94 6.38 7.25
N CYS A 45 8.38 7.14 6.31
CA CYS A 45 7.86 6.57 5.07
C CYS A 45 9.00 5.95 4.26
N THR A 46 10.15 6.62 4.20
CA THR A 46 11.32 6.09 3.51
C THR A 46 11.76 4.77 4.13
N ALA A 47 11.86 4.71 5.46
CA ALA A 47 12.26 3.48 6.15
C ALA A 47 11.27 2.36 5.92
N GLN A 48 9.96 2.66 5.96
CA GLN A 48 8.91 1.67 5.74
C GLN A 48 8.99 1.08 4.33
N LEU A 49 9.00 1.93 3.31
CA LEU A 49 8.96 1.46 1.94
C LEU A 49 10.25 0.75 1.53
N ARG A 50 11.40 1.22 2.04
CA ARG A 50 12.66 0.52 1.82
C ARG A 50 12.67 -0.86 2.46
N SER A 51 12.13 -0.97 3.67
CA SER A 51 12.02 -2.26 4.35
C SER A 51 11.19 -3.26 3.53
N TYR A 52 10.04 -2.82 3.04
CA TYR A 52 9.19 -3.69 2.22
C TYR A 52 9.84 -4.01 0.87
N SER A 53 10.52 -3.04 0.27
CA SER A 53 11.21 -3.26 -1.00
C SER A 53 12.35 -4.27 -0.86
N THR A 54 13.08 -4.19 0.23
CA THR A 54 14.17 -5.14 0.52
C THR A 54 13.62 -6.57 0.64
N SER A 55 12.41 -6.72 1.13
CA SER A 55 11.77 -8.03 1.30
C SER A 55 10.86 -8.40 0.13
N LEU A 56 10.95 -7.70 -1.00
CA LEU A 56 10.03 -7.92 -2.12
C LEU A 56 10.08 -9.35 -2.66
N MET A 57 11.24 -9.98 -2.67
CA MET A 57 11.36 -11.36 -3.11
C MET A 57 10.53 -12.29 -2.23
N GLU A 58 10.49 -12.03 -0.93
CA GLU A 58 9.69 -12.83 0.00
C GLU A 58 8.19 -12.61 -0.27
N PHE A 59 7.77 -11.37 -0.50
CA PHE A 59 6.38 -11.10 -0.90
C PHE A 59 6.04 -11.82 -2.20
N ASN A 60 6.94 -11.75 -3.18
CA ASN A 60 6.73 -12.39 -4.48
C ASN A 60 6.65 -13.92 -4.35
N SER A 61 7.31 -14.51 -3.37
CA SER A 61 7.24 -15.96 -3.15
C SER A 61 5.83 -16.44 -2.81
N PHE A 62 4.97 -15.56 -2.31
CA PHE A 62 3.55 -15.84 -2.09
C PHE A 62 2.68 -15.45 -3.29
N GLY A 63 3.28 -15.00 -4.37
CA GLY A 63 2.55 -14.45 -5.50
C GLY A 63 1.94 -13.08 -5.24
N ALA A 64 2.35 -12.43 -4.16
CA ALA A 64 1.75 -11.16 -3.74
C ALA A 64 2.25 -9.99 -4.58
N LYS A 65 1.35 -9.04 -4.84
CA LYS A 65 1.67 -7.75 -5.45
C LYS A 65 1.65 -6.69 -4.36
N VAL A 66 2.64 -5.80 -4.36
CA VAL A 66 2.76 -4.74 -3.36
C VAL A 66 2.61 -3.39 -4.05
N PHE A 67 1.78 -2.51 -3.49
CA PHE A 67 1.60 -1.16 -4.01
C PHE A 67 1.69 -0.15 -2.88
N GLY A 68 2.47 0.91 -3.08
CA GLY A 68 2.46 2.06 -2.19
C GLY A 68 1.46 3.08 -2.72
N ILE A 69 0.72 3.73 -1.85
CA ILE A 69 -0.30 4.71 -2.24
C ILE A 69 -0.16 5.95 -1.36
N SER A 70 -0.04 7.11 -1.99
CA SER A 70 -0.08 8.39 -1.29
C SER A 70 -0.63 9.48 -2.21
N ALA A 71 -0.79 10.68 -1.68
CA ALA A 71 -1.40 11.78 -2.43
C ALA A 71 -0.43 12.55 -3.34
N GLN A 72 0.86 12.16 -3.36
CA GLN A 72 1.82 12.83 -4.23
C GLN A 72 1.65 12.39 -5.68
N GLY A 73 2.15 13.23 -6.59
CA GLY A 73 2.07 12.98 -8.02
C GLY A 73 3.21 12.10 -8.53
N ALA A 74 3.15 11.79 -9.83
CA ALA A 74 4.08 10.87 -10.46
C ALA A 74 5.55 11.32 -10.39
N GLN A 75 5.81 12.61 -10.50
CA GLN A 75 7.18 13.11 -10.43
C GLN A 75 7.80 12.85 -9.06
N SER A 76 7.07 13.15 -8.00
CA SER A 76 7.53 12.89 -6.63
C SER A 76 7.76 11.40 -6.41
N HIS A 77 6.81 10.56 -6.80
CA HIS A 77 6.93 9.11 -6.66
C HIS A 77 8.12 8.55 -7.43
N ALA A 78 8.35 9.03 -8.66
CA ALA A 78 9.46 8.57 -9.47
C ALA A 78 10.81 8.89 -8.82
N LEU A 79 10.96 10.13 -8.32
CA LEU A 79 12.18 10.54 -7.64
C LEU A 79 12.38 9.76 -6.33
N PHE A 80 11.31 9.58 -5.58
CA PHE A 80 11.35 8.84 -4.32
C PHE A 80 11.76 7.39 -4.56
N ALA A 81 11.15 6.74 -5.53
CA ALA A 81 11.45 5.34 -5.86
C ALA A 81 12.90 5.17 -6.32
N GLU A 82 13.38 6.06 -7.19
CA GLU A 82 14.74 6.00 -7.69
C GLU A 82 15.75 6.23 -6.58
N LYS A 83 15.57 7.26 -5.78
CA LYS A 83 16.49 7.63 -4.72
C LYS A 83 16.59 6.56 -3.64
N ASN A 84 15.51 5.86 -3.36
CA ASN A 84 15.45 4.91 -2.24
C ASN A 84 15.33 3.46 -2.70
N GLN A 85 15.44 3.23 -4.00
CA GLN A 85 15.41 1.86 -4.56
C GLN A 85 14.13 1.12 -4.20
N ILE A 86 13.00 1.82 -4.30
CA ILE A 86 11.70 1.22 -4.10
C ILE A 86 11.33 0.49 -5.40
N THR A 87 11.12 -0.82 -5.31
CA THR A 87 10.97 -1.67 -6.49
C THR A 87 9.53 -2.11 -6.77
N PHE A 88 8.58 -1.71 -5.93
CA PHE A 88 7.17 -1.94 -6.20
C PHE A 88 6.52 -0.63 -6.67
N PRO A 89 5.38 -0.71 -7.39
CA PRO A 89 4.73 0.50 -7.90
C PRO A 89 4.25 1.44 -6.80
N LEU A 90 4.34 2.74 -7.08
CA LEU A 90 3.80 3.78 -6.23
C LEU A 90 2.66 4.46 -6.97
N LEU A 91 1.48 4.49 -6.37
CA LEU A 91 0.25 4.97 -6.99
C LEU A 91 -0.08 6.38 -6.50
N CYS A 92 -0.60 7.20 -7.42
CA CYS A 92 -0.87 8.61 -7.18
C CYS A 92 -2.36 8.82 -6.87
N ASP A 93 -2.69 8.99 -5.60
CA ASP A 93 -4.06 9.27 -5.14
C ASP A 93 -4.18 10.77 -4.84
N GLU A 94 -3.93 11.60 -5.85
CA GLU A 94 -3.82 13.05 -5.68
C GLU A 94 -5.09 13.69 -5.12
N GLU A 95 -6.26 13.15 -5.46
CA GLU A 95 -7.54 13.65 -4.96
C GLU A 95 -7.95 13.01 -3.63
N LYS A 96 -7.15 12.09 -3.12
CA LYS A 96 -7.41 11.37 -1.86
C LYS A 96 -8.71 10.57 -1.87
N GLU A 97 -9.20 10.24 -3.05
CA GLU A 97 -10.46 9.48 -3.19
C GLU A 97 -10.32 8.05 -2.67
N VAL A 98 -9.21 7.40 -2.98
CA VAL A 98 -8.99 6.02 -2.54
C VAL A 98 -8.74 5.99 -1.03
N ALA A 99 -8.01 6.97 -0.51
CA ALA A 99 -7.80 7.08 0.94
C ALA A 99 -9.13 7.24 1.68
N GLU A 100 -10.04 8.06 1.15
CA GLU A 100 -11.35 8.23 1.74
C GLU A 100 -12.15 6.93 1.67
N LEU A 101 -12.12 6.26 0.52
CA LEU A 101 -12.83 5.02 0.29
C LEU A 101 -12.40 3.92 1.27
N TYR A 102 -11.11 3.88 1.61
CA TYR A 102 -10.57 2.87 2.52
C TYR A 102 -10.59 3.30 3.99
N GLY A 103 -11.00 4.52 4.29
CA GLY A 103 -11.07 5.02 5.66
C GLY A 103 -9.69 5.28 6.27
N VAL A 104 -8.73 5.75 5.46
CA VAL A 104 -7.38 6.03 5.95
C VAL A 104 -7.07 7.53 6.07
N LEU A 105 -8.04 8.40 5.81
CA LEU A 105 -7.85 9.83 6.03
C LEU A 105 -8.05 10.15 7.52
N GLY A 106 -7.07 10.80 8.11
CA GLY A 106 -7.17 11.29 9.46
C GLY A 106 -7.70 12.73 9.49
N PRO A 107 -7.67 13.36 10.67
CA PRO A 107 -8.04 14.77 10.82
C PRO A 107 -7.19 15.63 9.89
N LEU A 108 -7.74 16.72 9.41
CA LEU A 108 -7.06 17.68 8.53
C LEU A 108 -6.70 17.09 7.15
N GLY A 109 -7.23 15.92 6.79
CA GLY A 109 -7.05 15.33 5.48
C GLY A 109 -5.69 14.69 5.23
N PHE A 110 -4.91 14.41 6.27
CA PHE A 110 -3.66 13.69 6.13
C PHE A 110 -3.90 12.19 6.17
N TYR A 111 -3.12 11.44 5.40
CA TYR A 111 -3.18 9.98 5.43
C TYR A 111 -2.76 9.46 6.80
N ARG A 112 -3.52 8.50 7.31
CA ARG A 112 -3.05 7.65 8.40
C ARG A 112 -2.24 6.54 7.76
N ARG A 113 -1.04 6.29 8.26
CA ARG A 113 -0.21 5.19 7.77
C ARG A 113 -0.96 3.88 7.98
N SER A 114 -1.26 3.18 6.90
CA SER A 114 -2.14 2.02 6.97
C SER A 114 -1.67 0.94 6.00
N VAL A 115 -1.85 -0.33 6.38
CA VAL A 115 -1.51 -1.45 5.52
C VAL A 115 -2.70 -2.41 5.47
N PHE A 116 -3.04 -2.85 4.27
CA PHE A 116 -4.08 -3.85 4.05
C PHE A 116 -3.47 -5.01 3.28
N VAL A 117 -3.81 -6.24 3.68
CA VAL A 117 -3.45 -7.43 2.90
C VAL A 117 -4.74 -8.06 2.42
N LEU A 118 -4.80 -8.32 1.11
CA LEU A 118 -5.95 -8.92 0.45
C LEU A 118 -5.59 -10.30 -0.04
N ASP A 119 -6.56 -11.23 -0.01
CA ASP A 119 -6.37 -12.54 -0.62
C ASP A 119 -6.59 -12.47 -2.14
N GLY A 120 -6.49 -13.60 -2.82
CA GLY A 120 -6.64 -13.65 -4.28
C GLY A 120 -8.02 -13.27 -4.78
N GLU A 121 -9.02 -13.25 -3.92
CA GLU A 121 -10.39 -12.84 -4.26
C GLU A 121 -10.69 -11.40 -3.89
N GLY A 122 -9.70 -10.71 -3.33
CA GLY A 122 -9.84 -9.31 -2.93
C GLY A 122 -10.46 -9.09 -1.57
N GLU A 123 -10.61 -10.15 -0.79
CA GLU A 123 -11.10 -10.01 0.57
C GLU A 123 -9.96 -9.56 1.48
N VAL A 124 -10.25 -8.60 2.37
CA VAL A 124 -9.26 -8.09 3.32
C VAL A 124 -9.04 -9.13 4.42
N VAL A 125 -7.81 -9.57 4.56
CA VAL A 125 -7.43 -10.55 5.60
C VAL A 125 -6.57 -9.93 6.69
N TYR A 126 -6.08 -8.71 6.47
CA TYR A 126 -5.29 -7.95 7.44
C TYR A 126 -5.52 -6.48 7.18
N ALA A 127 -5.78 -5.72 8.24
CA ALA A 127 -5.97 -4.28 8.14
C ALA A 127 -5.41 -3.62 9.39
N LYS A 128 -4.48 -2.69 9.22
CA LYS A 128 -3.87 -1.99 10.33
C LYS A 128 -3.75 -0.51 9.98
N ARG A 129 -4.34 0.34 10.82
CA ARG A 129 -4.23 1.80 10.70
C ARG A 129 -3.50 2.30 11.93
N THR A 130 -2.38 3.01 11.74
CA THR A 130 -1.65 3.58 12.88
C THR A 130 -2.16 4.98 13.17
N ARG A 131 -2.13 5.36 14.44
CA ARG A 131 -2.54 6.72 14.85
C ARG A 131 -1.40 7.70 14.73
N ALA A 132 -0.18 7.28 15.10
CA ALA A 132 1.00 8.11 15.04
C ALA A 132 1.81 7.74 13.80
N GLY A 133 2.37 8.72 13.12
CA GLY A 133 3.15 8.48 11.90
C GLY A 133 4.58 8.02 12.15
N LEU A 134 4.94 7.67 13.39
CA LEU A 134 6.32 7.35 13.76
C LEU A 134 6.69 5.89 13.65
N THR A 135 5.69 5.01 13.49
CA THR A 135 5.94 3.57 13.39
C THR A 135 5.19 2.99 12.19
N PHE A 136 5.65 1.83 11.72
CA PHE A 136 4.99 1.11 10.64
C PHE A 136 4.99 -0.38 10.96
N GLN A 137 4.15 -1.14 10.24
CA GLN A 137 4.02 -2.56 10.46
C GLN A 137 5.27 -3.29 9.99
N PRO A 138 5.88 -4.17 10.82
CA PRO A 138 7.07 -4.91 10.41
C PRO A 138 6.75 -5.84 9.23
N THR A 139 7.74 -6.06 8.37
CA THR A 139 7.60 -6.96 7.23
C THR A 139 7.10 -8.33 7.65
N GLU A 140 7.59 -8.89 8.75
CA GLU A 140 7.17 -10.21 9.23
C GLU A 140 5.68 -10.30 9.51
N GLU A 141 5.08 -9.24 10.02
CA GLU A 141 3.64 -9.23 10.29
C GLU A 141 2.85 -9.36 9.00
N LEU A 142 3.30 -8.69 7.94
CA LEU A 142 2.66 -8.77 6.63
C LEU A 142 2.88 -10.14 5.99
N LEU A 143 4.07 -10.70 6.13
CA LEU A 143 4.37 -12.04 5.61
C LEU A 143 3.53 -13.10 6.33
N ASP A 144 3.33 -12.94 7.64
CA ASP A 144 2.46 -13.85 8.39
C ASP A 144 1.02 -13.81 7.88
N ALA A 145 0.52 -12.62 7.56
CA ALA A 145 -0.82 -12.48 6.97
C ALA A 145 -0.90 -13.20 5.61
N LEU A 146 0.15 -13.09 4.80
CA LEU A 146 0.21 -13.79 3.52
C LEU A 146 0.28 -15.30 3.66
N ARG A 147 1.00 -15.79 4.66
CA ARG A 147 1.07 -17.23 4.94
C ARG A 147 -0.30 -17.82 5.25
N SER A 148 -1.17 -17.04 5.88
CA SER A 148 -2.50 -17.49 6.26
C SER A 148 -3.44 -17.69 5.07
N VAL A 149 -3.12 -17.13 3.89
CA VAL A 149 -3.97 -17.18 2.70
C VAL A 149 -3.31 -17.88 1.52
N SER A 150 -2.15 -18.43 1.71
CA SER A 150 -1.44 -19.16 0.65
C SER A 150 -1.56 -20.67 0.80
#